data_4ab29c6695c05f8c9418eae01af7d753
#
_entry.id   4ab29c6695c05f8c9418eae01af7d753
#
_cell.length_a   1.000
_cell.length_b   1.000
_cell.length_c   1.000
_cell.angle_alpha   90.00
_cell.angle_beta   90.00
_cell.angle_gamma   90.00
#
_symmetry.space_group_name_H-M   'P 1'
#
loop_
_entity.id
_entity.type
_entity.pdbx_description
1 polymer ?
#
loop_
_entity_poly.entity_id
_entity_poly.type
_entity_poly.pdbx_seq_one_letter_code
_entity_poly.pdbx_strand_id
1 'polypeptide(L)' 'MTYQITRQLRIHHEDGWFYQFTDDGQGLVEINQYTSHGIEETKTGETFHIPKDCLETFISVLQELK' A
#
# COMPACT_ATOMS: atom_id res chain seq x y z
N MET A 1 19.20 2.77 21.24
CA MET A 1 18.23 1.88 20.58
C MET A 1 17.41 2.67 19.56
N THR A 2 17.32 2.13 18.38
CA THR A 2 16.58 2.79 17.31
C THR A 2 15.23 2.10 17.12
N TYR A 3 14.15 2.86 17.14
CA TYR A 3 12.83 2.34 16.91
C TYR A 3 12.44 2.61 15.47
N GLN A 4 11.88 1.60 14.80
CA GLN A 4 11.37 1.74 13.46
C GLN A 4 9.85 1.80 13.54
N ILE A 5 9.28 2.86 13.00
CA ILE A 5 7.83 3.05 13.00
C ILE A 5 7.30 2.69 11.63
N THR A 6 6.41 1.70 11.59
CA THR A 6 5.73 1.33 10.36
C THR A 6 4.27 1.77 10.45
N ARG A 7 3.73 2.19 9.30
CA ARG A 7 2.33 2.55 9.18
C ARG A 7 1.69 1.73 8.07
N GLN A 8 0.49 1.28 8.33
CA GLN A 8 -0.29 0.55 7.33
C GLN A 8 -1.63 1.23 7.13
N LEU A 9 -1.99 1.42 5.88
CA LEU A 9 -3.28 1.94 5.48
C LEU A 9 -3.89 0.98 4.48
N ARG A 10 -5.21 0.82 4.52
CA ARG A 10 -5.91 -0.09 3.62
C ARG A 10 -7.04 0.64 2.90
N ILE A 11 -7.24 0.27 1.63
CA ILE A 11 -8.40 0.69 0.85
C ILE A 11 -9.18 -0.59 0.55
N HIS A 12 -10.35 -0.73 1.17
CA HIS A 12 -11.20 -1.91 1.01
C HIS A 12 -12.22 -1.70 -0.09
N HIS A 13 -12.35 -2.73 -0.92
CA HIS A 13 -13.41 -2.78 -1.92
C HIS A 13 -14.54 -3.70 -1.42
N GLU A 14 -15.77 -3.42 -1.84
CA GLU A 14 -16.94 -4.17 -1.36
C GLU A 14 -16.94 -5.64 -1.81
N ASP A 15 -16.15 -5.98 -2.85
CA ASP A 15 -16.06 -7.35 -3.35
C ASP A 15 -15.11 -8.24 -2.54
N GLY A 16 -14.59 -7.74 -1.44
CA GLY A 16 -13.76 -8.56 -0.55
C GLY A 16 -12.28 -8.51 -0.84
N TRP A 17 -11.82 -7.56 -1.63
CA TRP A 17 -10.38 -7.34 -1.83
C TRP A 17 -10.00 -5.96 -1.32
N PHE A 18 -8.70 -5.77 -1.08
CA PHE A 18 -8.20 -4.48 -0.60
C PHE A 18 -6.75 -4.28 -1.02
N TYR A 19 -6.36 -3.01 -1.08
CA TYR A 19 -4.96 -2.62 -1.21
C TYR A 19 -4.41 -2.27 0.16
N GLN A 20 -3.21 -2.73 0.44
CA GLN A 20 -2.51 -2.38 1.67
C GLN A 20 -1.26 -1.59 1.33
N PHE A 21 -1.12 -0.45 1.97
CA PHE A 21 0.01 0.46 1.81
C PHE A 21 0.80 0.42 3.11
N THR A 22 2.05 0.02 3.03
CA THR A 22 2.91 -0.09 4.21
C THR A 22 4.09 0.86 4.08
N ASP A 23 4.20 1.78 5.04
CA ASP A 23 5.38 2.64 5.16
C ASP A 23 6.39 1.87 6.00
N ASP A 24 7.53 1.51 5.41
CA ASP A 24 8.54 0.69 6.08
C ASP A 24 9.44 1.49 7.03
N GLY A 25 9.27 2.81 7.07
CA GLY A 25 10.12 3.68 7.89
C GLY A 25 11.51 3.91 7.31
N GLN A 26 11.79 3.38 6.11
CA GLN A 26 13.11 3.46 5.48
C GLN A 26 13.08 4.19 4.15
N GLY A 27 12.00 4.89 3.86
CA GLY A 27 11.88 5.69 2.65
C GLY A 27 11.17 5.02 1.49
N LEU A 28 10.55 3.85 1.72
CA LEU A 28 9.75 3.16 0.71
C LEU A 28 8.33 2.93 1.21
N VAL A 29 7.39 3.01 0.28
CA VAL A 29 6.01 2.59 0.52
C VAL A 29 5.78 1.32 -0.29
N GLU A 30 5.38 0.26 0.39
CA GLU A 30 5.08 -1.02 -0.22
C GLU A 30 3.57 -1.10 -0.46
N ILE A 31 3.18 -1.52 -1.67
CA ILE A 31 1.78 -1.62 -2.05
C ILE A 31 1.49 -3.06 -2.45
N ASN A 32 0.52 -3.67 -1.78
CA ASN A 32 0.08 -5.03 -2.06
C ASN A 32 -1.43 -5.07 -2.24
N GLN A 33 -1.89 -6.01 -3.04
CA GLN A 33 -3.30 -6.31 -3.16
C GLN A 33 -3.58 -7.64 -2.47
N TYR A 34 -4.70 -7.70 -1.74
CA TYR A 34 -5.12 -8.89 -1.03
C TYR A 34 -6.56 -9.23 -1.36
N THR A 35 -6.89 -10.52 -1.30
CA THR A 35 -8.27 -10.97 -1.26
C THR A 35 -8.57 -11.48 0.15
N SER A 36 -9.80 -11.26 0.61
CA SER A 36 -10.22 -11.63 1.95
C SER A 36 -11.36 -12.65 1.86
N HIS A 37 -11.18 -13.80 2.52
CA HIS A 37 -12.20 -14.85 2.61
C HIS A 37 -12.37 -15.21 4.08
N GLY A 38 -13.38 -14.59 4.71
CA GLY A 38 -13.56 -14.76 6.15
C GLY A 38 -12.41 -14.11 6.91
N ILE A 39 -11.66 -14.91 7.67
CA ILE A 39 -10.51 -14.42 8.41
C ILE A 39 -9.20 -14.57 7.64
N GLU A 40 -9.23 -15.23 6.49
CA GLU A 40 -8.05 -15.42 5.67
C GLU A 40 -7.85 -14.25 4.72
N GLU A 41 -6.62 -13.76 4.66
CA GLU A 41 -6.20 -12.72 3.74
C GLU A 41 -5.05 -13.28 2.90
N THR A 42 -5.24 -13.28 1.59
CA THR A 42 -4.25 -13.83 0.66
C THR A 42 -3.74 -12.74 -0.26
N LYS A 43 -2.42 -12.57 -0.29
CA LYS A 43 -1.79 -11.62 -1.19
C LYS A 43 -1.96 -12.10 -2.64
N THR A 44 -2.35 -11.18 -3.53
CA THR A 44 -2.49 -11.45 -4.95
C THR A 44 -1.55 -10.55 -5.74
N GLY A 45 -0.94 -11.11 -6.79
CA GLY A 45 -0.06 -10.35 -7.66
C GLY A 45 1.28 -10.00 -7.03
N GLU A 46 1.93 -9.04 -7.64
CA GLU A 46 3.26 -8.62 -7.25
C GLU A 46 3.22 -7.42 -6.30
N THR A 47 4.29 -7.26 -5.54
CA THR A 47 4.47 -6.12 -4.64
C THR A 47 5.07 -4.96 -5.41
N PHE A 48 4.52 -3.76 -5.21
CA PHE A 48 5.09 -2.53 -5.75
C PHE A 48 5.75 -1.73 -4.63
N HIS A 49 6.84 -1.06 -4.97
CA HIS A 49 7.52 -0.16 -4.04
C HIS A 49 7.60 1.22 -4.65
N ILE A 50 7.21 2.23 -3.87
CA ILE A 50 7.30 3.63 -4.29
C ILE A 50 8.20 4.36 -3.30
N PRO A 51 9.30 4.98 -3.77
CA PRO A 51 10.11 5.83 -2.89
C PRO A 51 9.27 6.99 -2.35
N LYS A 52 9.40 7.29 -1.08
CA LYS A 52 8.61 8.34 -0.44
C LYS A 52 8.83 9.71 -1.07
N ASP A 53 10.04 9.96 -1.57
CA ASP A 53 10.35 11.22 -2.23
C ASP A 53 9.64 11.37 -3.60
N CYS A 54 9.06 10.29 -4.12
CA CYS A 54 8.28 10.32 -5.37
C CYS A 54 6.77 10.40 -5.14
N LEU A 55 6.31 10.38 -3.88
CA LEU A 55 4.87 10.32 -3.59
C LEU A 55 4.11 11.50 -4.18
N GLU A 56 4.63 12.71 -4.10
CA GLU A 56 3.94 13.88 -4.65
C GLU A 56 3.77 13.76 -6.16
N THR A 57 4.77 13.22 -6.86
CA THR A 57 4.69 12.98 -8.29
C THR A 57 3.60 11.96 -8.62
N PHE A 58 3.55 10.87 -7.83
CA PHE A 58 2.50 9.85 -8.00
C PHE A 58 1.12 10.44 -7.78
N ILE A 59 0.96 11.24 -6.75
CA ILE A 59 -0.31 11.89 -6.45
C ILE A 59 -0.75 12.77 -7.63
N SER A 60 0.18 13.56 -8.17
CA SER A 60 -0.11 14.44 -9.30
C SER A 60 -0.55 13.65 -10.54
N VAL A 61 0.16 12.56 -10.85
CA VAL A 61 -0.20 11.71 -11.99
C VAL A 61 -1.57 11.07 -11.80
N LEU A 62 -1.85 10.56 -10.61
CA LEU A 62 -3.13 9.93 -10.32
C LEU A 62 -4.28 10.94 -10.41
N GLN A 63 -4.06 12.18 -10.01
CA GLN A 63 -5.06 13.22 -10.12
C GLN A 63 -5.38 13.57 -11.59
N GLU A 64 -4.40 13.46 -12.48
CA GLU A 64 -4.62 13.65 -13.91
C GLU A 64 -5.54 12.59 -14.51
N LEU A 65 -5.57 11.41 -13.90
CA LEU A 65 -6.41 10.29 -14.36
C LEU A 65 -7.83 10.35 -13.81
N LYS A 66 -8.08 11.27 -12.91
CA LYS A 66 -9.35 11.37 -12.20
C LYS A 66 -10.48 11.97 -13.05
#